data_abd4c0c781a30a2aeac6f3c5acd43bef
#
_entry.id   abd4c0c781a30a2aeac6f3c5acd43bef
#
_cell.length_a   1.000
_cell.length_b   1.000
_cell.length_c   1.000
_cell.angle_alpha   90.00
_cell.angle_beta   90.00
_cell.angle_gamma   90.00
#
_symmetry.space_group_name_H-M   'P 1'
#
loop_
_entity.id
_entity.type
_entity.pdbx_description
1 polymer ?
#
loop_
_entity_poly.entity_id
_entity_poly.type
_entity_poly.pdbx_seq_one_letter_code
_entity_poly.pdbx_strand_id
1 'polypeptide(L)'
;MHYFYREADGRVMAYLRLFPKAGEPGTVQVGRMVTAGAVRGTGLGRRLLHEGVQYAIGQMGAERLYLEAQTYAVGFYRKEGFEVCSAEFLEDGIPHVRMRREAKL
;
A
#
# COMPACT_ATOMS: atom_id res chain seq x y z
N MET A 1 4.42 -10.33 5.76
CA MET A 1 4.56 -10.63 4.30
C MET A 1 5.17 -9.45 3.58
N HIS A 2 6.10 -9.71 2.69
CA HIS A 2 6.83 -8.68 1.95
C HIS A 2 6.75 -8.97 0.46
N TYR A 3 6.58 -7.90 -0.34
CA TYR A 3 6.62 -7.98 -1.79
C TYR A 3 7.76 -7.14 -2.33
N PHE A 4 8.47 -7.68 -3.33
CA PHE A 4 9.59 -7.01 -3.95
C PHE A 4 9.50 -7.10 -5.47
N TYR A 5 9.90 -6.03 -6.15
CA TYR A 5 10.27 -6.07 -7.55
C TYR A 5 11.76 -5.78 -7.66
N ARG A 6 12.45 -6.56 -8.50
CA ARG A 6 13.89 -6.45 -8.67
C ARG A 6 14.25 -6.32 -10.14
N GLU A 7 15.31 -5.58 -10.38
CA GLU A 7 15.93 -5.54 -11.70
C GLU A 7 16.78 -6.79 -11.94
N ALA A 8 17.24 -6.98 -13.20
CA ALA A 8 18.09 -8.13 -13.54
C ALA A 8 19.40 -8.15 -12.75
N ASP A 9 19.87 -6.99 -12.29
CA ASP A 9 21.08 -6.89 -11.47
C ASP A 9 20.81 -7.19 -9.98
N GLY A 10 19.61 -7.55 -9.61
CA GLY A 10 19.25 -7.92 -8.25
C GLY A 10 18.86 -6.79 -7.34
N ARG A 11 18.91 -5.55 -7.81
CA ARG A 11 18.49 -4.41 -6.95
C ARG A 11 16.99 -4.41 -6.74
N VAL A 12 16.58 -4.04 -5.53
CA VAL A 12 15.16 -3.88 -5.22
C VAL A 12 14.70 -2.53 -5.76
N MET A 13 13.77 -2.54 -6.70
CA MET A 13 13.27 -1.33 -7.35
C MET A 13 11.96 -0.84 -6.72
N ALA A 14 11.22 -1.72 -6.06
CA ALA A 14 10.00 -1.36 -5.33
C ALA A 14 9.78 -2.36 -4.21
N TYR A 15 9.11 -1.92 -3.15
CA TYR A 15 8.93 -2.74 -1.96
C TYR A 15 7.65 -2.32 -1.24
N LEU A 16 6.89 -3.29 -0.75
CA LEU A 16 5.81 -3.04 0.21
C LEU A 16 5.74 -4.18 1.22
N ARG A 17 5.13 -3.89 2.38
CA ARG A 17 4.86 -4.88 3.42
C ARG A 17 3.37 -5.04 3.59
N LEU A 18 2.96 -6.28 3.87
CA LEU A 18 1.58 -6.60 4.21
C LEU A 18 1.59 -7.32 5.55
N PHE A 19 0.74 -6.90 6.47
CA PHE A 19 0.65 -7.56 7.79
C PHE A 19 -0.75 -7.36 8.36
N PRO A 20 -1.20 -8.29 9.22
CA PRO A 20 -2.50 -8.12 9.88
C PRO A 20 -2.49 -6.84 10.72
N LYS A 21 -3.56 -6.05 10.61
CA LYS A 21 -3.68 -4.82 11.41
C LYS A 21 -4.03 -5.19 12.84
N ALA A 22 -3.19 -4.72 13.79
CA ALA A 22 -3.43 -4.97 15.20
C ALA A 22 -4.80 -4.42 15.63
N GLY A 23 -5.55 -5.25 16.38
CA GLY A 23 -6.84 -4.84 16.91
C GLY A 23 -7.99 -4.83 15.92
N GLU A 24 -7.76 -5.23 14.65
CA GLU A 24 -8.81 -5.26 13.62
C GLU A 24 -8.76 -6.57 12.85
N PRO A 25 -9.40 -7.64 13.36
CA PRO A 25 -9.47 -8.91 12.62
C PRO A 25 -10.06 -8.69 11.22
N GLY A 26 -9.50 -9.37 10.23
CA GLY A 26 -9.96 -9.26 8.85
C GLY A 26 -9.36 -8.09 8.09
N THR A 27 -8.57 -7.25 8.73
CA THR A 27 -7.93 -6.11 8.08
C THR A 27 -6.44 -6.37 7.90
N VAL A 28 -5.95 -6.19 6.66
CA VAL A 28 -4.53 -6.26 6.35
C VAL A 28 -4.02 -4.84 6.14
N GLN A 29 -2.91 -4.52 6.78
CA GLN A 29 -2.29 -3.20 6.64
C GLN A 29 -1.20 -3.25 5.59
N VAL A 30 -1.21 -2.25 4.69
CA VAL A 30 -0.12 -2.01 3.74
C VAL A 30 0.83 -1.02 4.37
N GLY A 31 2.07 -1.43 4.59
CA GLY A 31 3.09 -0.56 5.16
C GLY A 31 4.29 -0.45 4.23
N ARG A 32 5.06 0.59 4.42
CA ARG A 32 6.34 0.75 3.76
C ARG A 32 6.32 0.61 2.24
N MET A 33 5.38 1.30 1.59
CA MET A 33 5.40 1.36 0.13
C MET A 33 6.54 2.25 -0.31
N VAL A 34 7.54 1.69 -0.96
CA VAL A 34 8.74 2.40 -1.42
C VAL A 34 8.99 2.07 -2.88
N THR A 35 9.29 3.08 -3.67
CA THR A 35 9.64 2.93 -5.08
C THR A 35 10.95 3.69 -5.35
N ALA A 36 11.92 3.01 -5.94
CA ALA A 36 13.18 3.66 -6.30
C ALA A 36 12.93 4.76 -7.33
N GLY A 37 13.68 5.85 -7.23
CA GLY A 37 13.51 6.99 -8.13
C GLY A 37 13.60 6.63 -9.61
N ALA A 38 14.48 5.68 -9.94
CA ALA A 38 14.70 5.28 -11.33
C ALA A 38 13.48 4.62 -11.99
N VAL A 39 12.51 4.11 -11.19
CA VAL A 39 11.32 3.45 -11.73
C VAL A 39 10.04 4.23 -11.46
N ARG A 40 10.14 5.42 -10.88
CA ARG A 40 8.96 6.28 -10.71
C ARG A 40 8.44 6.68 -12.09
N GLY A 41 7.13 6.64 -12.25
CA GLY A 41 6.49 6.95 -13.52
C GLY A 41 6.44 5.78 -14.50
N THR A 42 7.05 4.63 -14.17
CA THR A 42 7.02 3.45 -15.04
C THR A 42 5.80 2.56 -14.83
N GLY A 43 5.01 2.82 -13.78
CA GLY A 43 3.89 1.96 -13.40
C GLY A 43 4.29 0.79 -12.52
N LEU A 44 5.56 0.63 -12.18
CA LEU A 44 6.03 -0.49 -11.35
C LEU A 44 5.40 -0.45 -9.96
N GLY A 45 5.35 0.75 -9.33
CA GLY A 45 4.72 0.90 -8.00
C GLY A 45 3.25 0.54 -8.02
N ARG A 46 2.53 0.93 -9.08
CA ARG A 46 1.11 0.59 -9.22
C ARG A 46 0.91 -0.91 -9.34
N ARG A 47 1.74 -1.58 -10.14
CA ARG A 47 1.67 -3.04 -10.28
C ARG A 47 1.95 -3.73 -8.96
N LEU A 48 2.97 -3.26 -8.24
CA LEU A 48 3.31 -3.84 -6.94
C LEU A 48 2.16 -3.68 -5.96
N LEU A 49 1.56 -2.50 -5.89
CA LEU A 49 0.42 -2.27 -5.00
C LEU A 49 -0.75 -3.17 -5.38
N HIS A 50 -1.06 -3.26 -6.67
CA HIS A 50 -2.15 -4.11 -7.15
C HIS A 50 -1.91 -5.57 -6.77
N GLU A 51 -0.72 -6.08 -7.00
CA GLU A 51 -0.39 -7.47 -6.65
C GLU A 51 -0.45 -7.69 -5.14
N GLY A 52 0.00 -6.72 -4.35
CA GLY A 52 -0.09 -6.80 -2.90
C GLY A 52 -1.53 -6.85 -2.42
N VAL A 53 -2.40 -6.02 -3.00
CA VAL A 53 -3.83 -6.03 -2.67
C VAL A 53 -4.45 -7.39 -3.01
N GLN A 54 -4.16 -7.92 -4.20
CA GLN A 54 -4.69 -9.22 -4.62
C GLN A 54 -4.19 -10.35 -3.72
N TYR A 55 -2.92 -10.30 -3.33
CA TYR A 55 -2.38 -11.28 -2.39
C TYR A 55 -3.08 -11.21 -1.03
N ALA A 56 -3.26 -9.99 -0.52
CA ALA A 56 -3.92 -9.81 0.77
C ALA A 56 -5.34 -10.41 0.76
N ILE A 57 -6.08 -10.17 -0.31
CA ILE A 57 -7.45 -10.68 -0.45
C ILE A 57 -7.45 -12.19 -0.64
N GLY A 58 -6.63 -12.70 -1.57
CA GLY A 58 -6.67 -14.10 -1.97
C GLY A 58 -5.92 -15.04 -1.04
N GLN A 59 -4.77 -14.61 -0.50
CA GLN A 59 -3.91 -15.49 0.30
C GLN A 59 -3.96 -15.19 1.80
N MET A 60 -4.22 -13.96 2.19
CA MET A 60 -4.31 -13.60 3.60
C MET A 60 -5.75 -13.53 4.10
N GLY A 61 -6.74 -13.68 3.21
CA GLY A 61 -8.15 -13.65 3.57
C GLY A 61 -8.63 -12.29 4.03
N ALA A 62 -8.03 -11.22 3.54
CA ALA A 62 -8.41 -9.88 3.95
C ALA A 62 -9.87 -9.58 3.57
N GLU A 63 -10.62 -9.07 4.52
CA GLU A 63 -11.96 -8.52 4.26
C GLU A 63 -11.85 -7.05 3.88
N ARG A 64 -10.81 -6.38 4.35
CA ARG A 64 -10.48 -5.00 4.02
C ARG A 64 -8.99 -4.76 4.16
N LEU A 65 -8.54 -3.67 3.54
CA LEU A 65 -7.16 -3.22 3.65
C LEU A 65 -7.11 -1.81 4.23
N TYR A 66 -5.99 -1.49 4.85
CA TYR A 66 -5.78 -0.23 5.54
C TYR A 66 -4.37 0.26 5.29
N LEU A 67 -4.20 1.57 5.14
CA LEU A 67 -2.87 2.16 5.08
C LEU A 67 -2.90 3.60 5.58
N GLU A 68 -1.72 4.12 5.86
CA GLU A 68 -1.53 5.53 6.22
C GLU A 68 -0.71 6.15 5.10
N ALA A 69 -1.34 7.04 4.34
CA ALA A 69 -0.75 7.62 3.15
C ALA A 69 -0.28 9.04 3.40
N GLN A 70 0.91 9.37 2.90
CA GLN A 70 1.28 10.78 2.80
C GLN A 70 0.27 11.45 1.87
N THR A 71 -0.14 12.68 2.20
CA THR A 71 -1.25 13.32 1.49
C THR A 71 -1.00 13.48 -0.01
N TYR A 72 0.27 13.66 -0.41
CA TYR A 72 0.56 13.80 -1.83
C TYR A 72 0.33 12.48 -2.61
N ALA A 73 0.29 11.35 -1.93
CA ALA A 73 0.14 10.04 -2.57
C ALA A 73 -1.32 9.53 -2.60
N VAL A 74 -2.27 10.30 -2.10
CA VAL A 74 -3.68 9.88 -2.02
C VAL A 74 -4.22 9.46 -3.39
N GLY A 75 -3.91 10.22 -4.45
CA GLY A 75 -4.39 9.87 -5.79
C GLY A 75 -3.86 8.53 -6.28
N PHE A 76 -2.63 8.20 -5.93
CA PHE A 76 -2.02 6.92 -6.26
C PHE A 76 -2.82 5.75 -5.65
N TYR A 77 -3.16 5.87 -4.37
CA TYR A 77 -3.89 4.82 -3.68
C TYR A 77 -5.37 4.77 -4.11
N ARG A 78 -5.97 5.93 -4.42
CA ARG A 78 -7.35 5.95 -4.92
C ARG A 78 -7.53 5.14 -6.20
N LYS A 79 -6.54 5.14 -7.06
CA LYS A 79 -6.59 4.34 -8.30
C LYS A 79 -6.69 2.85 -8.01
N GLU A 80 -6.28 2.42 -6.83
CA GLU A 80 -6.37 1.02 -6.42
C GLU A 80 -7.60 0.77 -5.53
N GLY A 81 -8.49 1.74 -5.42
CA GLY A 81 -9.77 1.58 -4.71
C GLY A 81 -9.76 2.03 -3.26
N PHE A 82 -8.66 2.59 -2.77
CA PHE A 82 -8.62 3.10 -1.40
C PHE A 82 -9.33 4.44 -1.30
N GLU A 83 -9.97 4.67 -0.16
CA GLU A 83 -10.64 5.94 0.15
C GLU A 83 -10.13 6.51 1.46
N VAL A 84 -10.05 7.83 1.52
CA VAL A 84 -9.65 8.53 2.75
C VAL A 84 -10.72 8.31 3.82
N CYS A 85 -10.29 7.94 5.02
CA CYS A 85 -11.21 7.66 6.13
C CYS A 85 -10.84 8.39 7.43
N SER A 86 -9.97 9.39 7.34
CA SER A 86 -9.59 10.17 8.51
C SER A 86 -9.31 11.62 8.13
N ALA A 87 -9.26 12.49 9.15
CA ALA A 87 -8.68 13.81 8.98
C ALA A 87 -7.17 13.68 8.82
N GLU A 88 -6.53 14.73 8.32
CA GLU A 88 -5.09 14.78 8.19
C GLU A 88 -4.44 14.77 9.58
N PHE A 89 -3.32 14.06 9.69
CA PHE A 89 -2.51 14.03 10.91
C PHE A 89 -1.03 14.09 10.50
N LEU A 90 -0.19 14.45 11.46
CA LEU A 90 1.25 14.51 11.21
C LEU A 90 1.91 13.23 11.70
N GLU A 91 2.77 12.65 10.87
CA GLU A 91 3.64 11.54 11.25
C GLU A 91 5.05 11.93 10.86
N ASP A 92 5.93 12.01 11.85
CA ASP A 92 7.29 12.53 11.67
C ASP A 92 7.27 13.91 10.98
N GLY A 93 6.28 14.74 11.32
CA GLY A 93 6.15 16.08 10.75
C GLY A 93 5.62 16.12 9.33
N ILE A 94 5.23 14.99 8.75
CA ILE A 94 4.74 14.91 7.38
C ILE A 94 3.23 14.66 7.40
N PRO A 95 2.44 15.43 6.62
CA PRO A 95 0.99 15.23 6.57
C PRO A 95 0.61 13.86 6.02
N HIS A 96 -0.26 13.17 6.73
CA HIS A 96 -0.78 11.84 6.37
C HIS A 96 -2.29 11.80 6.52
N VAL A 97 -2.92 10.84 5.86
CA VAL A 97 -4.32 10.47 6.09
C VAL A 97 -4.42 8.95 6.15
N ARG A 98 -5.44 8.46 6.85
CA ARG A 98 -5.74 7.04 6.84
C ARG A 98 -6.63 6.73 5.66
N MET A 99 -6.40 5.59 5.03
CA MET A 99 -7.18 5.14 3.88
C MET A 99 -7.58 3.69 4.07
N ARG A 100 -8.75 3.34 3.55
CA ARG A 100 -9.28 1.96 3.60
C ARG A 100 -9.81 1.55 2.25
N ARG A 101 -9.81 0.25 2.02
CA ARG A 101 -10.39 -0.38 0.84
C ARG A 101 -11.03 -1.68 1.27
N GLU A 102 -12.27 -1.90 0.85
CA GLU A 102 -12.90 -3.21 1.06
C GLU A 102 -12.33 -4.21 0.07
N ALA A 103 -12.33 -5.50 0.44
CA ALA A 103 -11.82 -6.54 -0.45
C ALA A 103 -12.65 -6.61 -1.73
N LYS A 104 -13.97 -6.43 -1.60
CA LYS A 104 -14.88 -6.39 -2.75
C LYS A 104 -15.27 -4.95 -3.01
N LEU A 105 -15.02 -4.50 -4.20
CA LEU A 105 -15.41 -3.16 -4.65
C LEU A 105 -16.77 -3.19 -5.34
#